data_c24caecb590c4610cc0c2714271cf091
#
_entry.id   c24caecb590c4610cc0c2714271cf091
#
_cell.length_a   1.000
_cell.length_b   1.000
_cell.length_c   1.000
_cell.angle_alpha   90.00
_cell.angle_beta   90.00
_cell.angle_gamma   90.00
#
_symmetry.space_group_name_H-M   'P 1'
#
loop_
_entity.id
_entity.type
_entity.pdbx_description
1 polymer ?
#
loop_
_entity_poly.entity_id
_entity_poly.type
_entity_poly.pdbx_seq_one_letter_code
_entity_poly.pdbx_strand_id
1 'polypeptide(L)' 'MKVLRVVEAQVNSDKVKAMFEINRLLTLHEPPAEITTLLIEAIESYSAASLGLEIVQKLIEEEEAINDKGFKNED' A
#
# COMPACT_ATOMS: atom_id res chain seq x y z
N MET A 1 15.20 -6.24 6.71
CA MET A 1 14.65 -7.62 6.80
C MET A 1 13.90 -7.97 5.53
N LYS A 2 14.10 -9.17 5.04
CA LYS A 2 13.50 -9.57 3.79
C LYS A 2 11.97 -9.63 3.85
N VAL A 3 11.44 -10.08 4.97
CA VAL A 3 9.99 -10.19 5.09
C VAL A 3 9.32 -8.83 4.95
N LEU A 4 9.89 -7.82 5.59
CA LEU A 4 9.31 -6.47 5.48
C LEU A 4 9.42 -5.93 4.05
N ARG A 5 10.49 -6.26 3.34
CA ARG A 5 10.60 -5.82 1.96
C ARG A 5 9.59 -6.51 1.06
N VAL A 6 9.32 -7.80 1.32
CA VAL A 6 8.29 -8.51 0.58
C VAL A 6 6.92 -7.92 0.85
N VAL A 7 6.63 -7.62 2.12
CA VAL A 7 5.36 -7.01 2.49
C VAL A 7 5.24 -5.63 1.83
N GLU A 8 6.31 -4.86 1.83
CA GLU A 8 6.31 -3.55 1.20
C GLU A 8 5.96 -3.66 -0.28
N ALA A 9 6.57 -4.59 -0.98
CA ALA A 9 6.31 -4.76 -2.41
C ALA A 9 4.86 -5.16 -2.66
N GLN A 10 4.32 -6.04 -1.83
CA GLN A 10 2.95 -6.49 -2.00
C GLN A 10 1.96 -5.35 -1.74
N VAL A 11 2.18 -4.61 -0.67
CA VAL A 11 1.28 -3.51 -0.33
C VAL A 11 1.36 -2.41 -1.38
N ASN A 12 2.56 -2.14 -1.89
CA ASN A 12 2.71 -1.16 -2.95
C ASN A 12 1.97 -1.60 -4.22
N SER A 13 2.04 -2.89 -4.54
CA SER A 13 1.32 -3.43 -5.68
C SER A 13 -0.19 -3.26 -5.50
N ASP A 14 -0.69 -3.52 -4.29
CA ASP A 14 -2.10 -3.35 -3.99
C ASP A 14 -2.52 -1.90 -4.15
N LYS A 15 -1.68 -0.98 -3.72
CA LYS A 15 -1.95 0.45 -3.86
C LYS A 15 -2.06 0.84 -5.33
N VAL A 16 -1.14 0.36 -6.14
CA VAL A 16 -1.14 0.67 -7.58
C VAL A 16 -2.38 0.10 -8.24
N LYS A 17 -2.77 -1.12 -7.89
CA LYS A 17 -3.97 -1.73 -8.45
C LYS A 17 -5.21 -0.92 -8.09
N ALA A 18 -5.29 -0.46 -6.86
CA ALA A 18 -6.43 0.34 -6.43
C ALA A 18 -6.49 1.66 -7.19
N MET A 19 -5.34 2.28 -7.42
CA MET A 19 -5.30 3.52 -8.17
C MET A 19 -5.76 3.31 -9.62
N PHE A 20 -5.33 2.23 -10.25
CA PHE A 20 -5.80 1.88 -11.58
C PHE A 20 -7.31 1.71 -11.60
N GLU A 21 -7.85 1.05 -10.58
CA GLU A 21 -9.28 0.82 -10.53
C GLU A 21 -10.04 2.13 -10.36
N ILE A 22 -9.54 3.02 -9.53
CA ILE A 22 -10.17 4.33 -9.35
C ILE A 22 -10.19 5.07 -10.69
N ASN A 23 -9.06 5.11 -11.39
CA ASN A 23 -8.98 5.80 -12.66
C ASN A 23 -9.90 5.17 -13.69
N ARG A 24 -9.97 3.84 -13.72
CA ARG A 24 -10.84 3.16 -14.66
C ARG A 24 -12.30 3.52 -14.40
N LEU A 25 -12.71 3.51 -13.13
CA LEU A 25 -14.09 3.81 -12.78
C LEU A 25 -14.47 5.23 -13.12
N LEU A 26 -13.52 6.16 -12.99
CA LEU A 26 -13.80 7.55 -13.29
C LEU A 26 -14.04 7.79 -14.79
N THR A 27 -13.64 6.86 -15.64
CA THR A 27 -13.83 7.00 -17.08
C THR A 27 -15.02 6.22 -17.60
N LEU A 28 -15.72 5.48 -16.74
CA LEU A 28 -16.86 4.69 -17.19
C LEU A 28 -18.11 5.55 -17.30
N HIS A 29 -19.02 5.10 -18.19
CA HIS A 29 -20.29 5.77 -18.38
C HIS A 29 -21.42 4.88 -17.86
N GLU A 30 -21.18 4.31 -16.67
CA GLU A 30 -22.15 3.42 -16.02
C GLU A 30 -23.17 4.21 -15.22
N PRO A 31 -24.27 3.58 -14.82
CA PRO A 31 -25.24 4.27 -13.96
C PRO A 31 -24.57 4.77 -12.67
N PRO A 32 -24.90 6.00 -12.25
CA PRO A 32 -24.22 6.61 -11.11
C PRO A 32 -24.22 5.77 -9.83
N ALA A 33 -25.31 5.05 -9.57
CA ALA A 33 -25.38 4.28 -8.32
C ALA A 33 -24.34 3.18 -8.28
N GLU A 34 -24.13 2.48 -9.40
CA GLU A 34 -23.14 1.42 -9.45
C GLU A 34 -21.72 1.98 -9.37
N ILE A 35 -21.49 3.06 -10.08
CA ILE A 35 -20.18 3.71 -10.06
C ILE A 35 -19.85 4.16 -8.65
N THR A 36 -20.83 4.74 -7.95
CA THR A 36 -20.59 5.24 -6.60
C THR A 36 -20.13 4.12 -5.66
N THR A 37 -20.83 2.98 -5.69
CA THR A 37 -20.47 1.88 -4.82
C THR A 37 -19.07 1.35 -5.13
N LEU A 38 -18.78 1.12 -6.40
CA LEU A 38 -17.50 0.59 -6.81
C LEU A 38 -16.36 1.57 -6.51
N LEU A 39 -16.63 2.85 -6.70
CA LEU A 39 -15.62 3.88 -6.45
C LEU A 39 -15.29 3.97 -4.97
N ILE A 40 -16.32 3.89 -4.11
CA ILE A 40 -16.07 3.91 -2.67
C ILE A 40 -15.21 2.72 -2.27
N GLU A 41 -15.50 1.54 -2.79
CA GLU A 41 -14.70 0.35 -2.47
C GLU A 41 -13.26 0.53 -2.94
N ALA A 42 -13.06 1.07 -4.12
CA ALA A 42 -11.72 1.28 -4.64
C ALA A 42 -10.95 2.31 -3.81
N ILE A 43 -11.63 3.37 -3.39
CA ILE A 43 -10.99 4.38 -2.55
C ILE A 43 -10.60 3.79 -1.21
N GLU A 44 -11.47 2.96 -0.63
CA GLU A 44 -11.15 2.31 0.64
C GLU A 44 -9.95 1.39 0.49
N SER A 45 -9.88 0.64 -0.61
CA SER A 45 -8.74 -0.22 -0.87
C SER A 45 -7.45 0.59 -1.01
N TYR A 46 -7.53 1.70 -1.72
CA TYR A 46 -6.38 2.57 -1.90
C TYR A 46 -5.92 3.15 -0.57
N SER A 47 -6.87 3.59 0.25
CA SER A 47 -6.55 4.17 1.55
C SER A 47 -5.89 3.14 2.46
N ALA A 48 -6.44 1.93 2.49
CA ALA A 48 -5.86 0.87 3.33
C ALA A 48 -4.46 0.52 2.88
N ALA A 49 -4.24 0.40 1.57
CA ALA A 49 -2.93 0.07 1.05
C ALA A 49 -1.93 1.19 1.29
N SER A 50 -2.37 2.45 1.15
CA SER A 50 -1.49 3.59 1.39
C SER A 50 -1.06 3.66 2.84
N LEU A 51 -2.00 3.46 3.76
CA LEU A 51 -1.66 3.46 5.18
C LEU A 51 -0.74 2.29 5.51
N GLY A 52 -1.06 1.11 4.96
CA GLY A 52 -0.23 -0.06 5.19
C GLY A 52 1.19 0.15 4.70
N LEU A 53 1.34 0.80 3.55
CA LEU A 53 2.66 1.06 3.01
C LEU A 53 3.44 2.01 3.92
N GLU A 54 2.80 3.06 4.44
CA GLU A 54 3.46 3.97 5.36
C GLU A 54 3.94 3.25 6.61
N ILE A 55 3.09 2.36 7.14
CA ILE A 55 3.45 1.61 8.35
C ILE A 55 4.64 0.70 8.09
N VAL A 56 4.60 -0.02 6.97
CA VAL A 56 5.69 -0.94 6.64
C VAL A 56 6.99 -0.18 6.43
N GLN A 57 6.93 0.96 5.74
CA GLN A 57 8.14 1.74 5.51
C GLN A 57 8.72 2.26 6.81
N LYS A 58 7.86 2.63 7.75
CA LYS A 58 8.33 3.08 9.05
C LYS A 58 8.98 1.94 9.82
N LEU A 59 8.42 0.74 9.74
CA LEU A 59 9.02 -0.42 10.40
C LEU A 59 10.38 -0.75 9.80
N ILE A 60 10.52 -0.61 8.49
CA ILE A 60 11.80 -0.85 7.83
C ILE A 60 12.83 0.18 8.31
N GLU A 61 12.43 1.44 8.39
CA GLU A 61 13.33 2.48 8.87
C GLU A 61 13.79 2.22 10.29
N GLU A 62 12.86 1.79 11.14
CA GLU A 62 13.22 1.49 12.52
C GLU A 62 14.16 0.32 12.62
N GLU A 63 13.95 -0.71 11.82
CA GLU A 63 14.83 -1.86 11.81
C GLU A 63 16.22 -1.47 11.33
N GLU A 64 16.30 -0.65 10.30
CA GLU A 64 17.58 -0.21 9.78
C GLU A 64 18.32 0.68 10.77
N ALA A 65 17.57 1.51 11.50
CA ALA A 65 18.20 2.35 12.52
C ALA A 65 18.79 1.52 13.64
N ILE A 66 18.13 0.45 14.04
CA ILE A 66 18.65 -0.44 15.06
C ILE A 66 19.93 -1.10 14.56
N ASN A 67 19.92 -1.58 13.32
CA ASN A 67 21.12 -2.21 12.76
C ASN A 67 22.27 -1.22 12.66
N ASP A 68 21.99 0.01 12.30
CA ASP A 68 23.01 1.02 12.20
C ASP A 68 23.66 1.34 13.54
N LYS A 69 22.95 1.07 14.62
CA LYS A 69 23.48 1.38 15.93
C LYS A 69 24.32 0.24 16.52
N GLY A 70 24.70 -0.69 15.68
CA GLY A 70 25.69 -1.64 16.12
C GLY A 70 25.20 -2.98 16.54
N PHE A 71 23.98 -3.27 16.21
CA PHE A 71 23.50 -4.58 16.55
C PHE A 71 23.74 -5.57 15.47
N LYS A 72 24.44 -5.11 14.57
CA LYS A 72 24.66 -5.83 13.46
C LYS A 72 25.31 -7.03 13.68
N ASN A 73 25.55 -7.34 14.19
CA ASN A 73 26.14 -8.29 14.19
C ASN A 73 25.59 -9.35 13.89
N GLU A 74 25.20 -9.50 13.76
CA GLU A 74 24.85 -10.31 13.41
C GLU A 74 24.59 -10.73 12.49
N ASP A 75 24.61 -10.78 12.05
CA ASP A 75 24.42 -11.23 11.05
C ASP A 75 24.48 -11.32 10.53
#